data_f84d0c392070f2d40a1e142e0b634434
#
_entry.id   f84d0c392070f2d40a1e142e0b634434
#
_cell.length_a   1.000
_cell.length_b   1.000
_cell.length_c   1.000
_cell.angle_alpha   90.00
_cell.angle_beta   90.00
_cell.angle_gamma   90.00
#
_symmetry.space_group_name_H-M   'P 1'
#
loop_
_entity.id
_entity.type
_entity.pdbx_description
1 polymer ?
#
loop_
_entity_poly.entity_id
_entity_poly.type
_entity_poly.pdbx_seq_one_letter_code
_entity_poly.pdbx_strand_id
1 'polypeptide(L)'
;MKVVHQRYVAHSEAHYAGNLVDGAFGLKLFGDAGTHLAITLDGHESLFAGYASVEFLAPVRGGDVVEAEARLASKGRRSRTVDFELRIICRSVDDSGRAEVLAEPIVATRARGTAVVPVEAATTAL
;
A
#
# COMPACT_ATOMS: atom_id res chain seq x y z
N MET A 1 -7.08 13.74 1.31
CA MET A 1 -6.48 13.30 0.04
C MET A 1 -5.98 11.88 0.16
N LYS A 2 -6.27 11.07 -0.82
CA LYS A 2 -5.83 9.67 -0.87
C LYS A 2 -5.59 9.20 -2.29
N VAL A 3 -4.76 8.15 -2.41
CA VAL A 3 -4.49 7.43 -3.65
C VAL A 3 -4.79 5.96 -3.41
N VAL A 4 -5.40 5.28 -4.37
CA VAL A 4 -5.71 3.85 -4.30
C VAL A 4 -5.15 3.18 -5.55
N HIS A 5 -4.33 2.14 -5.35
CA HIS A 5 -3.82 1.29 -6.41
C HIS A 5 -4.42 -0.10 -6.29
N GLN A 6 -4.91 -0.66 -7.38
CA GLN A 6 -5.35 -2.05 -7.43
C GLN A 6 -4.28 -2.91 -8.08
N ARG A 7 -4.14 -4.14 -7.61
CA ARG A 7 -3.18 -5.08 -8.15
C ARG A 7 -3.66 -6.53 -8.03
N TYR A 8 -3.48 -7.28 -9.12
CA TYR A 8 -3.58 -8.73 -9.09
C TYR A 8 -2.30 -9.31 -8.48
N VAL A 9 -2.46 -10.24 -7.55
CA VAL A 9 -1.34 -10.91 -6.89
C VAL A 9 -0.98 -12.17 -7.69
N ALA A 10 0.12 -12.13 -8.42
CA ALA A 10 0.57 -13.27 -9.20
C ALA A 10 0.90 -14.46 -8.27
N HIS A 11 0.56 -15.68 -8.71
CA HIS A 11 0.89 -16.88 -7.94
C HIS A 11 2.39 -17.05 -7.70
N SER A 12 3.21 -16.55 -8.62
CA SER A 12 4.68 -16.57 -8.49
C SER A 12 5.19 -15.72 -7.32
N GLU A 13 4.41 -14.77 -6.83
CA GLU A 13 4.78 -13.95 -5.68
C GLU A 13 4.45 -14.64 -4.34
N ALA A 14 3.65 -15.69 -4.37
CA ALA A 14 3.25 -16.45 -3.20
C ALA A 14 4.28 -17.57 -2.93
N HIS A 15 5.47 -17.18 -2.46
CA HIS A 15 6.59 -18.10 -2.29
C HIS A 15 6.61 -18.80 -0.91
N TYR A 16 5.71 -18.45 -0.01
CA TYR A 16 5.51 -19.19 1.26
C TYR A 16 4.59 -20.39 1.02
N ALA A 17 4.69 -21.38 1.90
CA ALA A 17 3.79 -22.51 1.89
C ALA A 17 2.33 -22.06 2.01
N GLY A 18 1.42 -22.79 1.36
CA GLY A 18 0.00 -22.46 1.39
C GLY A 18 -0.40 -21.33 0.45
N ASN A 19 0.40 -21.05 -0.59
CA ASN A 19 0.11 -20.01 -1.57
C ASN A 19 0.05 -18.61 -0.92
N LEU A 20 0.94 -18.34 0.03
CA LEU A 20 0.97 -17.07 0.75
C LEU A 20 2.10 -16.18 0.29
N VAL A 21 1.83 -14.88 0.19
CA VAL A 21 2.86 -13.86 -0.04
C VAL A 21 3.43 -13.35 1.28
N ASP A 22 4.67 -12.88 1.24
CA ASP A 22 5.31 -12.27 2.41
C ASP A 22 4.76 -10.87 2.70
N GLY A 23 5.05 -10.36 3.90
CA GLY A 23 4.60 -9.03 4.30
C GLY A 23 5.25 -7.91 3.50
N ALA A 24 6.45 -8.13 2.97
CA ALA A 24 7.17 -7.13 2.18
C ALA A 24 6.43 -6.78 0.88
N PHE A 25 5.66 -7.72 0.35
CA PHE A 25 4.82 -7.48 -0.83
C PHE A 25 3.87 -6.29 -0.62
N GLY A 26 3.15 -6.27 0.49
CA GLY A 26 2.23 -5.17 0.81
C GLY A 26 2.96 -3.85 1.03
N LEU A 27 4.12 -3.88 1.70
CA LEU A 27 4.93 -2.69 1.92
C LEU A 27 5.45 -2.10 0.61
N LYS A 28 5.78 -2.92 -0.37
CA LYS A 28 6.15 -2.43 -1.70
C LYS A 28 4.99 -1.67 -2.36
N LEU A 29 3.79 -2.18 -2.26
CA LEU A 29 2.60 -1.51 -2.79
C LEU A 29 2.34 -0.19 -2.06
N PHE A 30 2.58 -0.13 -0.76
CA PHE A 30 2.50 1.11 0.01
C PHE A 30 3.51 2.14 -0.49
N GLY A 31 4.73 1.69 -0.81
CA GLY A 31 5.74 2.56 -1.40
C GLY A 31 5.27 3.19 -2.71
N ASP A 32 4.69 2.38 -3.58
CA ASP A 32 4.18 2.86 -4.87
C ASP A 32 3.02 3.86 -4.69
N ALA A 33 2.04 3.51 -3.86
CA ALA A 33 0.90 4.38 -3.59
C ALA A 33 1.31 5.65 -2.86
N GLY A 34 2.24 5.55 -1.91
CA GLY A 34 2.78 6.70 -1.18
C GLY A 34 3.55 7.65 -2.08
N THR A 35 4.31 7.12 -3.04
CA THR A 35 5.02 7.94 -4.04
C THR A 35 4.02 8.69 -4.92
N HIS A 36 2.97 8.01 -5.38
CA HIS A 36 1.91 8.66 -6.16
C HIS A 36 1.23 9.77 -5.35
N LEU A 37 0.94 9.53 -4.09
CA LEU A 37 0.37 10.55 -3.21
C LEU A 37 1.31 11.75 -3.06
N ALA A 38 2.62 11.50 -2.86
CA ALA A 38 3.61 12.55 -2.73
C ALA A 38 3.70 13.42 -4.00
N ILE A 39 3.70 12.80 -5.17
CA ILE A 39 3.69 13.52 -6.44
C ILE A 39 2.44 14.39 -6.57
N THR A 40 1.29 13.85 -6.19
CA THR A 40 0.01 14.57 -6.24
C THR A 40 0.00 15.76 -5.29
N LEU A 41 0.57 15.60 -4.08
CA LEU A 41 0.61 16.66 -3.07
C LEU A 41 1.64 17.73 -3.36
N ASP A 42 2.85 17.33 -3.72
CA ASP A 42 4.03 18.20 -3.68
C ASP A 42 4.76 18.28 -5.01
N GLY A 43 4.32 17.57 -6.05
CA GLY A 43 5.01 17.52 -7.33
C GLY A 43 6.38 16.87 -7.25
N HIS A 44 6.63 16.06 -6.23
CA HIS A 44 7.91 15.41 -5.98
C HIS A 44 7.65 14.05 -5.33
N GLU A 45 8.42 13.03 -5.69
CA GLU A 45 8.25 11.68 -5.13
C GLU A 45 8.63 11.59 -3.65
N SER A 46 9.37 12.56 -3.13
CA SER A 46 9.80 12.65 -1.73
C SER A 46 10.69 11.49 -1.30
N LEU A 47 11.09 11.49 -0.04
CA LEU A 47 11.89 10.42 0.55
C LEU A 47 11.11 9.81 1.69
N PHE A 48 10.99 8.49 1.70
CA PHE A 48 10.32 7.80 2.78
C PHE A 48 11.26 7.65 3.97
N ALA A 49 10.90 8.22 5.12
CA ALA A 49 11.76 8.21 6.29
C ALA A 49 11.60 6.95 7.15
N GLY A 50 10.39 6.42 7.26
CA GLY A 50 10.15 5.21 8.02
C GLY A 50 8.70 5.01 8.41
N TYR A 51 8.42 3.85 8.98
CA TYR A 51 7.11 3.50 9.52
C TYR A 51 7.11 3.69 11.04
N ALA A 52 6.08 4.32 11.56
CA ALA A 52 5.80 4.36 13.01
C ALA A 52 5.16 3.04 13.46
N SER A 53 4.36 2.43 12.59
CA SER A 53 3.69 1.17 12.88
C SER A 53 3.43 0.40 11.59
N VAL A 54 3.49 -0.93 11.68
CA VAL A 54 3.07 -1.86 10.64
C VAL A 54 2.36 -3.01 11.34
N GLU A 55 1.15 -3.32 10.89
CA GLU A 55 0.36 -4.42 11.42
C GLU A 55 -0.03 -5.36 10.29
N PHE A 56 0.32 -6.63 10.43
CA PHE A 56 -0.08 -7.69 9.50
C PHE A 56 -1.28 -8.41 10.10
N LEU A 57 -2.48 -8.18 9.54
CA LEU A 57 -3.74 -8.60 10.14
C LEU A 57 -4.32 -9.84 9.48
N ALA A 58 -4.07 -10.06 8.20
CA ALA A 58 -4.54 -11.21 7.45
C ALA A 58 -3.56 -11.56 6.32
N PRO A 59 -3.38 -12.83 5.99
CA PRO A 59 -2.49 -13.23 4.91
C PRO A 59 -3.07 -12.88 3.54
N VAL A 60 -2.21 -12.48 2.62
CA VAL A 60 -2.51 -12.29 1.21
C VAL A 60 -2.07 -13.54 0.46
N ARG A 61 -2.88 -13.98 -0.50
CA ARG A 61 -2.65 -15.21 -1.29
C ARG A 61 -2.39 -14.88 -2.75
N GLY A 62 -1.61 -15.71 -3.40
CA GLY A 62 -1.53 -15.69 -4.86
C GLY A 62 -2.93 -15.87 -5.46
N GLY A 63 -3.25 -15.09 -6.49
CA GLY A 63 -4.58 -15.07 -7.08
C GLY A 63 -5.53 -14.04 -6.49
N ASP A 64 -5.19 -13.43 -5.36
CA ASP A 64 -5.98 -12.32 -4.81
C ASP A 64 -5.91 -11.09 -5.71
N VAL A 65 -6.92 -10.22 -5.63
CA VAL A 65 -6.82 -8.84 -6.07
C VAL A 65 -6.85 -7.98 -4.82
N VAL A 66 -5.89 -7.05 -4.71
CA VAL A 66 -5.76 -6.19 -3.55
C VAL A 66 -5.86 -4.71 -3.95
N GLU A 67 -6.25 -3.89 -2.99
CA GLU A 67 -6.16 -2.43 -3.08
C GLU A 67 -5.17 -1.93 -2.03
N ALA A 68 -4.22 -1.10 -2.47
CA ALA A 68 -3.33 -0.38 -1.56
C ALA A 68 -3.76 1.08 -1.53
N GLU A 69 -4.15 1.56 -0.36
CA GLU A 69 -4.52 2.95 -0.15
C GLU A 69 -3.42 3.69 0.60
N ALA A 70 -3.06 4.88 0.12
CA ALA A 70 -2.22 5.83 0.83
C ALA A 70 -3.05 7.09 1.08
N ARG A 71 -3.24 7.46 2.35
CA ARG A 71 -4.05 8.60 2.76
C ARG A 71 -3.20 9.57 3.56
N LEU A 72 -3.25 10.84 3.21
CA LEU A 72 -2.60 11.87 4.00
C LEU A 72 -3.28 12.00 5.36
N ALA A 73 -2.52 11.74 6.43
CA ALA A 73 -3.00 11.88 7.81
C ALA A 73 -2.70 13.27 8.37
N SER A 74 -1.49 13.78 8.14
CA SER A 74 -1.10 15.13 8.56
C SER A 74 0.04 15.66 7.71
N LYS A 75 0.20 16.96 7.73
CA LYS A 75 1.19 17.67 6.92
C LYS A 75 1.95 18.64 7.82
N GLY A 76 3.24 18.39 7.98
CA GLY A 76 4.15 19.33 8.61
C GLY A 76 4.81 20.23 7.59
N ARG A 77 5.84 20.95 8.00
CA ARG A 77 6.57 21.87 7.12
C ARG A 77 7.17 21.15 5.91
N ARG A 78 7.85 20.02 6.14
CA ARG A 78 8.42 19.14 5.11
C ARG A 78 8.02 17.69 5.30
N SER A 79 7.32 17.36 6.38
CA SER A 79 6.89 16.00 6.65
C SER A 79 5.47 15.76 6.20
N ARG A 80 5.21 14.54 5.75
CA ARG A 80 3.89 14.05 5.38
C ARG A 80 3.66 12.76 6.11
N THR A 81 2.72 12.75 7.06
CA THR A 81 2.31 11.52 7.73
C THR A 81 1.24 10.86 6.88
N VAL A 82 1.45 9.60 6.54
CA VAL A 82 0.59 8.84 5.63
C VAL A 82 0.10 7.60 6.32
N ASP A 83 -1.20 7.37 6.26
CA ASP A 83 -1.82 6.11 6.67
C ASP A 83 -2.00 5.22 5.45
N PHE A 84 -1.57 3.96 5.58
CA PHE A 84 -1.66 2.96 4.53
C PHE A 84 -2.58 1.82 4.96
N GLU A 85 -3.33 1.31 4.00
CA GLU A 85 -4.16 0.13 4.20
C GLU A 85 -4.13 -0.75 2.96
N LEU A 86 -3.90 -2.03 3.15
CA LEU A 86 -3.98 -3.05 2.10
C LEU A 86 -5.23 -3.87 2.33
N ARG A 87 -6.11 -3.93 1.34
CA ARG A 87 -7.38 -4.67 1.41
C ARG A 87 -7.43 -5.72 0.31
N ILE A 88 -7.86 -6.91 0.67
CA ILE A 88 -8.15 -7.97 -0.29
C ILE A 88 -9.58 -7.77 -0.77
N ILE A 89 -9.77 -7.58 -2.08
CA ILE A 89 -11.08 -7.31 -2.68
C ILE A 89 -11.62 -8.47 -3.53
N CYS A 90 -10.74 -9.33 -4.03
CA CYS A 90 -11.12 -10.57 -4.73
C CYS A 90 -10.27 -11.72 -4.21
N ARG A 91 -10.87 -12.92 -4.18
CA ARG A 91 -10.17 -14.12 -3.72
C ARG A 91 -10.68 -15.37 -4.45
N SER A 92 -9.77 -16.29 -4.69
CA SER A 92 -10.10 -17.58 -5.27
C SER A 92 -11.03 -18.39 -4.37
N VAL A 93 -12.01 -19.06 -4.96
CA VAL A 93 -12.92 -19.96 -4.26
C VAL A 93 -12.29 -21.35 -4.08
N ASP A 94 -11.57 -21.81 -5.11
CA ASP A 94 -10.89 -23.09 -5.14
C ASP A 94 -9.74 -23.06 -6.18
N ASP A 95 -9.16 -24.20 -6.50
CA ASP A 95 -8.06 -24.30 -7.46
C ASP A 95 -8.50 -24.35 -8.93
N SER A 96 -9.79 -24.22 -9.20
CA SER A 96 -10.31 -24.29 -10.57
C SER A 96 -10.17 -22.99 -11.37
N GLY A 97 -9.75 -21.91 -10.73
CA GLY A 97 -9.73 -20.57 -11.33
C GLY A 97 -10.98 -19.77 -11.02
N ARG A 98 -11.95 -20.36 -10.32
CA ARG A 98 -13.12 -19.59 -9.87
C ARG A 98 -12.70 -18.67 -8.73
N ALA A 99 -13.16 -17.42 -8.83
CA ALA A 99 -12.86 -16.38 -7.85
C ALA A 99 -14.10 -15.50 -7.65
N GLU A 100 -14.12 -14.79 -6.56
CA GLU A 100 -15.24 -13.91 -6.23
C GLU A 100 -14.76 -12.53 -5.79
N VAL A 101 -15.58 -11.53 -6.05
CA VAL A 101 -15.44 -10.21 -5.43
C VAL A 101 -16.01 -10.31 -4.03
N LEU A 102 -15.20 -10.00 -3.02
CA LEU A 102 -15.64 -10.08 -1.63
C LEU A 102 -16.67 -9.00 -1.33
N ALA A 103 -17.80 -9.38 -0.70
CA ALA A 103 -18.82 -8.44 -0.28
C ALA A 103 -18.24 -7.42 0.71
N GLU A 104 -17.36 -7.90 1.61
CA GLU A 104 -16.59 -7.06 2.52
C GLU A 104 -15.11 -7.31 2.31
N PRO A 105 -14.34 -6.29 1.88
CA PRO A 105 -12.90 -6.43 1.76
C PRO A 105 -12.26 -6.83 3.07
N ILE A 106 -11.18 -7.62 2.98
CA ILE A 106 -10.41 -8.05 4.14
C ILE A 106 -9.21 -7.13 4.28
N VAL A 107 -9.10 -6.46 5.42
CA VAL A 107 -7.92 -5.64 5.71
C VAL A 107 -6.76 -6.57 6.03
N ALA A 108 -5.75 -6.58 5.18
CA ALA A 108 -4.59 -7.45 5.31
C ALA A 108 -3.45 -6.79 6.07
N THR A 109 -3.20 -5.51 5.82
CA THR A 109 -2.07 -4.78 6.43
C THR A 109 -2.47 -3.33 6.65
N ARG A 110 -2.07 -2.78 7.79
CA ARG A 110 -2.14 -1.35 8.08
C ARG A 110 -0.77 -0.84 8.45
N ALA A 111 -0.48 0.39 8.08
CA ALA A 111 0.78 1.03 8.45
C ALA A 111 0.59 2.54 8.56
N ARG A 112 1.45 3.16 9.35
CA ARG A 112 1.60 4.61 9.38
C ARG A 112 3.07 4.93 9.16
N GLY A 113 3.34 5.83 8.22
CA GLY A 113 4.71 6.21 7.88
C GLY A 113 4.84 7.71 7.66
N THR A 114 6.08 8.13 7.50
CA THR A 114 6.42 9.53 7.27
C THR A 114 7.28 9.65 6.01
N ALA A 115 6.85 10.50 5.09
CA ALA A 115 7.65 10.94 3.95
C ALA A 115 8.15 12.36 4.20
N VAL A 116 9.32 12.67 3.66
CA VAL A 116 9.96 13.98 3.82
C VAL A 116 10.18 14.59 2.45
N VAL A 117 9.68 15.82 2.27
CA VAL A 117 9.92 16.60 1.06
C VAL A 117 11.33 17.20 1.14
N PRO A 118 12.22 16.95 0.16
CA PRO A 118 13.55 17.55 0.16
C PRO A 118 13.50 19.07 0.16
N VAL A 119 14.53 19.71 0.71
CA VAL A 119 14.58 21.18 0.85
C VAL A 119 14.40 21.88 -0.49
N GLU A 120 15.06 21.41 -1.55
CA GLU A 120 14.94 22.02 -2.87
C GLU A 120 13.50 21.96 -3.41
N ALA A 121 12.85 20.80 -3.25
CA ALA A 121 11.47 20.63 -3.67
C ALA A 121 10.51 21.46 -2.84
N ALA A 122 10.73 21.55 -1.52
CA ALA A 122 9.92 22.39 -0.63
C ALA A 122 10.06 23.88 -1.00
N THR A 123 11.24 24.33 -1.37
CA THR A 123 11.48 25.69 -1.84
C THR A 123 10.82 25.96 -3.19
N THR A 124 10.89 24.99 -4.10
CA THR A 124 10.30 25.10 -5.45
C THR A 124 8.77 25.09 -5.39
N ALA A 125 8.19 24.35 -4.47
CA ALA A 125 6.75 24.24 -4.30
C ALA A 125 6.09 25.51 -3.73
N LEU A 126 6.88 26.47 -3.27
CA LEU A 126 6.38 27.76 -2.81
C LEU A 126 6.24 28.74 -3.96
#